data_1ade43c28cc8f97d442cd6e8a3b659f5
#
_entry.id   1ade43c28cc8f97d442cd6e8a3b659f5
#
_cell.length_a   1.000
_cell.length_b   1.000
_cell.length_c   1.000
_cell.angle_alpha   90.00
_cell.angle_beta   90.00
_cell.angle_gamma   90.00
#
_symmetry.space_group_name_H-M   'P 1'
#
loop_
_entity.id
_entity.type
_entity.pdbx_description
1 polymer ?
#
loop_
_entity_poly.entity_id
_entity_poly.type
_entity_poly.pdbx_seq_one_letter_code
_entity_poly.pdbx_strand_id
1 'polypeptide(L)'
;MIRTPVDLDALPLRFNPPDGWRTPHPRWVSLYQGFQPDPHWKPYPDAPPIPEGWPWWEENGTSWYSFFRGLAPLPARALGNWFSLSALGLFSLVVSPFALPGWTIALGGLIGLVLLIVGIRGVIRTIKKQSAMPDDPLDAIRDWAAGRRDAYFIESYRESRAIDPDELTLDEFVQGQITLWWGGNPEDAKS
;
A
#
# COMPACT_ATOMS: atom_id res chain seq x y z
N MET A 1 0.37 15.46 -21.36
CA MET A 1 1.29 15.12 -20.24
C MET A 1 2.08 13.88 -20.59
N ILE A 2 3.43 13.88 -20.52
CA ILE A 2 4.24 12.66 -20.71
C ILE A 2 4.04 11.81 -19.46
N ARG A 3 3.15 10.82 -19.54
CA ARG A 3 2.95 9.89 -18.42
C ARG A 3 4.16 8.98 -18.32
N THR A 4 4.85 9.04 -17.19
CA THR A 4 6.02 8.19 -16.91
C THR A 4 5.69 6.72 -17.21
N PRO A 5 6.56 5.99 -17.91
CA PRO A 5 6.38 4.56 -18.13
C PRO A 5 6.28 3.84 -16.78
N VAL A 6 5.42 2.81 -16.73
CA VAL A 6 5.26 1.99 -15.53
C VAL A 6 6.39 0.99 -15.47
N ASP A 7 7.15 1.02 -14.39
CA ASP A 7 8.15 0.00 -14.09
C ASP A 7 7.45 -1.21 -13.42
N LEU A 8 7.28 -2.29 -14.18
CA LEU A 8 6.64 -3.52 -13.69
C LEU A 8 7.52 -4.28 -12.70
N ASP A 9 8.83 -4.14 -12.78
CA ASP A 9 9.76 -4.83 -11.89
C ASP A 9 9.77 -4.21 -10.49
N ALA A 10 9.33 -2.95 -10.37
CA ALA A 10 9.15 -2.27 -9.08
C ALA A 10 7.84 -2.62 -8.37
N LEU A 11 6.91 -3.33 -9.02
CA LEU A 11 5.62 -3.70 -8.41
C LEU A 11 5.78 -4.92 -7.49
N PRO A 12 5.02 -5.00 -6.38
CA PRO A 12 5.11 -6.13 -5.45
C PRO A 12 4.63 -7.46 -6.05
N LEU A 13 3.67 -7.42 -6.98
CA LEU A 13 3.14 -8.61 -7.64
C LEU A 13 3.40 -8.56 -9.15
N ARG A 14 3.71 -9.73 -9.71
CA ARG A 14 3.72 -9.98 -11.15
C ARG A 14 2.37 -10.53 -11.57
N PHE A 15 1.81 -9.96 -12.63
CA PHE A 15 0.57 -10.48 -13.22
C PHE A 15 0.86 -11.74 -14.02
N ASN A 16 0.05 -12.78 -13.80
CA ASN A 16 0.12 -14.07 -14.45
C ASN A 16 -1.17 -14.32 -15.26
N PRO A 17 -1.25 -13.89 -16.52
CA PRO A 17 -2.45 -14.11 -17.33
C PRO A 17 -2.60 -15.60 -17.67
N PRO A 18 -3.83 -16.13 -17.75
CA PRO A 18 -4.08 -17.47 -18.27
C PRO A 18 -3.60 -17.62 -19.71
N ASP A 19 -3.28 -18.85 -20.10
CA ASP A 19 -2.84 -19.15 -21.47
C ASP A 19 -3.87 -18.68 -22.52
N GLY A 20 -3.38 -18.04 -23.57
CA GLY A 20 -4.23 -17.48 -24.64
C GLY A 20 -4.87 -16.13 -24.32
N TRP A 21 -4.64 -15.58 -23.11
CA TRP A 21 -5.10 -14.23 -22.79
C TRP A 21 -4.17 -13.17 -23.36
N ARG A 22 -4.75 -12.03 -23.73
CA ARG A 22 -3.96 -10.84 -24.13
C ARG A 22 -3.17 -10.31 -22.93
N THR A 23 -1.99 -9.77 -23.19
CA THR A 23 -1.23 -9.06 -22.16
C THR A 23 -1.83 -7.67 -21.96
N PRO A 24 -2.29 -7.32 -20.76
CA PRO A 24 -2.85 -6.01 -20.51
C PRO A 24 -1.77 -4.93 -20.55
N HIS A 25 -2.21 -3.69 -20.75
CA HIS A 25 -1.32 -2.54 -20.65
C HIS A 25 -0.65 -2.47 -19.26
N PRO A 26 0.65 -2.12 -19.15
CA PRO A 26 1.37 -2.05 -17.87
C PRO A 26 0.68 -1.22 -16.79
N ARG A 27 -0.07 -0.20 -17.18
CA ARG A 27 -0.82 0.63 -16.25
C ARG A 27 -1.96 -0.13 -15.58
N TRP A 28 -2.65 -0.99 -16.31
CA TRP A 28 -3.66 -1.88 -15.72
C TRP A 28 -3.00 -2.76 -14.65
N VAL A 29 -1.89 -3.41 -14.96
CA VAL A 29 -1.15 -4.24 -14.01
C VAL A 29 -0.79 -3.45 -12.74
N SER A 30 -0.38 -2.19 -12.88
CA SER A 30 0.03 -1.38 -11.72
C SER A 30 -1.11 -0.91 -10.84
N LEU A 31 -2.31 -0.71 -11.40
CA LEU A 31 -3.48 -0.19 -10.70
C LEU A 31 -4.41 -1.29 -10.16
N TYR A 32 -4.27 -2.51 -10.67
CA TYR A 32 -5.08 -3.66 -10.29
C TYR A 32 -4.28 -4.74 -9.55
N GLN A 33 -3.17 -4.37 -8.90
CA GLN A 33 -2.35 -5.29 -8.11
C GLN A 33 -3.21 -6.06 -7.08
N GLY A 34 -3.09 -7.40 -7.09
CA GLY A 34 -3.85 -8.27 -6.20
C GLY A 34 -5.34 -8.43 -6.53
N PHE A 35 -5.84 -7.81 -7.61
CA PHE A 35 -7.23 -7.96 -8.04
C PHE A 35 -7.51 -9.43 -8.38
N GLN A 36 -8.59 -9.98 -7.81
CA GLN A 36 -9.07 -11.32 -8.14
C GLN A 36 -10.39 -11.18 -8.89
N PRO A 37 -10.39 -11.50 -10.19
CA PRO A 37 -11.61 -11.47 -10.98
C PRO A 37 -12.61 -12.52 -10.51
N ASP A 38 -13.90 -12.22 -10.71
CA ASP A 38 -14.96 -13.23 -10.66
C ASP A 38 -14.70 -14.31 -11.72
N PRO A 39 -15.06 -15.58 -11.52
CA PRO A 39 -14.89 -16.65 -12.51
C PRO A 39 -15.51 -16.37 -13.86
N HIS A 40 -16.54 -15.51 -13.92
CA HIS A 40 -17.22 -15.12 -15.14
C HIS A 40 -16.70 -13.79 -15.75
N TRP A 41 -15.73 -13.17 -15.09
CA TRP A 41 -15.16 -11.91 -15.57
C TRP A 41 -14.43 -12.10 -16.90
N LYS A 42 -14.71 -11.21 -17.83
CA LYS A 42 -14.08 -11.16 -19.17
C LYS A 42 -13.57 -9.76 -19.43
N PRO A 43 -12.26 -9.56 -19.56
CA PRO A 43 -11.70 -8.24 -19.87
C PRO A 43 -11.98 -7.79 -21.31
N TYR A 44 -12.32 -8.74 -22.19
CA TYR A 44 -12.72 -8.52 -23.59
C TYR A 44 -13.65 -9.66 -24.03
N PRO A 45 -14.52 -9.44 -25.04
CA PRO A 45 -15.61 -10.36 -25.38
C PRO A 45 -15.18 -11.80 -25.73
N ASP A 46 -14.05 -11.97 -26.38
CA ASP A 46 -13.47 -13.25 -26.82
C ASP A 46 -12.43 -13.84 -25.86
N ALA A 47 -12.38 -13.33 -24.61
CA ALA A 47 -11.47 -13.86 -23.60
C ALA A 47 -11.77 -15.35 -23.30
N PRO A 48 -10.76 -16.24 -23.33
CA PRO A 48 -10.93 -17.63 -22.93
C PRO A 48 -11.45 -17.74 -21.49
N PRO A 49 -12.13 -18.84 -21.12
CA PRO A 49 -12.59 -19.05 -19.75
C PRO A 49 -11.42 -19.12 -18.78
N ILE A 50 -11.63 -18.63 -17.58
CA ILE A 50 -10.62 -18.66 -16.50
C ILE A 50 -10.56 -20.11 -15.95
N PRO A 51 -9.38 -20.73 -15.90
CA PRO A 51 -9.22 -22.01 -15.20
C PRO A 51 -9.55 -21.87 -13.71
N GLU A 52 -10.20 -22.87 -13.13
CA GLU A 52 -10.52 -22.87 -11.71
C GLU A 52 -9.25 -22.79 -10.85
N GLY A 53 -9.25 -21.91 -9.86
CA GLY A 53 -8.10 -21.72 -8.97
C GLY A 53 -6.87 -21.07 -9.62
N TRP A 54 -7.02 -20.39 -10.75
CA TRP A 54 -5.90 -19.78 -11.45
C TRP A 54 -5.17 -18.74 -10.57
N PRO A 55 -3.82 -18.83 -10.43
CA PRO A 55 -3.03 -17.87 -9.67
C PRO A 55 -2.76 -16.62 -10.50
N TRP A 56 -3.61 -15.61 -10.37
CA TRP A 56 -3.51 -14.35 -11.10
C TRP A 56 -2.26 -13.54 -10.81
N TRP A 57 -1.71 -13.73 -9.62
CA TRP A 57 -0.61 -12.93 -9.12
C TRP A 57 0.45 -13.81 -8.48
N GLU A 58 1.70 -13.49 -8.78
CA GLU A 58 2.87 -14.12 -8.20
C GLU A 58 3.70 -13.06 -7.47
N GLU A 59 4.39 -13.45 -6.41
CA GLU A 59 5.33 -12.57 -5.71
C GLU A 59 6.44 -12.11 -6.65
N ASN A 60 6.69 -10.80 -6.71
CA ASN A 60 7.73 -10.23 -7.58
C ASN A 60 9.06 -10.07 -6.83
N GLY A 61 9.62 -11.16 -6.36
CA GLY A 61 10.97 -11.23 -5.80
C GLY A 61 11.30 -10.12 -4.80
N THR A 62 12.33 -9.32 -5.08
CA THR A 62 12.82 -8.26 -4.19
C THR A 62 11.78 -7.16 -3.96
N SER A 63 10.92 -6.89 -4.94
CA SER A 63 9.91 -5.82 -4.85
C SER A 63 8.79 -6.17 -3.89
N TRP A 64 8.42 -7.46 -3.80
CA TRP A 64 7.53 -7.98 -2.76
C TRP A 64 8.05 -7.65 -1.36
N TYR A 65 9.29 -8.04 -1.05
CA TYR A 65 9.88 -7.77 0.26
C TYR A 65 10.08 -6.29 0.54
N SER A 66 10.41 -5.49 -0.49
CA SER A 66 10.60 -4.05 -0.36
C SER A 66 9.29 -3.33 -0.05
N PHE A 67 8.18 -3.75 -0.65
CA PHE A 67 6.86 -3.23 -0.40
C PHE A 67 6.47 -3.41 1.08
N PHE A 68 6.57 -4.63 1.62
CA PHE A 68 6.22 -4.91 3.01
C PHE A 68 7.18 -4.28 4.00
N ARG A 69 8.47 -4.15 3.66
CA ARG A 69 9.42 -3.42 4.50
C ARG A 69 9.07 -1.94 4.59
N GLY A 70 8.51 -1.34 3.56
CA GLY A 70 8.01 0.03 3.54
C GLY A 70 6.75 0.22 4.38
N LEU A 71 5.84 -0.76 4.36
CA LEU A 71 4.59 -0.73 5.15
C LEU A 71 4.83 -1.03 6.63
N ALA A 72 5.71 -1.97 6.93
CA ALA A 72 6.11 -2.32 8.29
C ALA A 72 7.56 -1.90 8.51
N PRO A 73 7.84 -0.69 9.02
CA PRO A 73 9.16 -0.40 9.56
C PRO A 73 9.44 -1.47 10.63
N LEU A 74 10.53 -2.23 10.45
CA LEU A 74 10.94 -3.39 11.24
C LEU A 74 10.54 -3.24 12.71
N PRO A 75 9.47 -3.89 13.18
CA PRO A 75 8.92 -3.60 14.49
C PRO A 75 9.92 -3.93 15.61
N ALA A 76 10.78 -4.92 15.40
CA ALA A 76 11.76 -5.34 16.37
C ALA A 76 12.81 -4.25 16.72
N ARG A 77 13.35 -3.54 15.72
CA ARG A 77 14.30 -2.44 15.96
C ARG A 77 13.63 -1.20 16.54
N ALA A 78 12.45 -0.85 16.00
CA ALA A 78 11.70 0.28 16.52
C ALA A 78 11.22 0.02 17.95
N LEU A 79 10.68 -1.15 18.24
CA LEU A 79 10.30 -1.57 19.59
C LEU A 79 11.52 -1.58 20.51
N GLY A 80 12.65 -2.17 20.09
CA GLY A 80 13.89 -2.18 20.87
C GLY A 80 14.35 -0.78 21.28
N ASN A 81 14.34 0.18 20.37
CA ASN A 81 14.69 1.57 20.65
C ASN A 81 13.73 2.21 21.67
N TRP A 82 12.42 2.00 21.54
CA TRP A 82 11.43 2.54 22.45
C TRP A 82 11.49 1.89 23.84
N PHE A 83 11.74 0.57 23.89
CA PHE A 83 11.99 -0.12 25.17
C PHE A 83 13.25 0.37 25.86
N SER A 84 14.35 0.57 25.11
CA SER A 84 15.60 1.11 25.67
C SER A 84 15.39 2.52 26.22
N LEU A 85 14.64 3.37 25.52
CA LEU A 85 14.31 4.71 25.99
C LEU A 85 13.46 4.68 27.27
N SER A 86 12.48 3.78 27.34
CA SER A 86 11.65 3.58 28.52
C SER A 86 12.46 3.06 29.72
N ALA A 87 13.37 2.09 29.50
CA ALA A 87 14.24 1.55 30.49
C ALA A 87 15.22 2.59 31.06
N LEU A 88 15.79 3.44 30.15
CA LEU A 88 16.66 4.54 30.54
C LEU A 88 15.90 5.58 31.38
N GLY A 89 14.66 5.90 31.00
CA GLY A 89 13.79 6.78 31.77
C GLY A 89 13.50 6.24 33.17
N LEU A 90 13.13 4.96 33.25
CA LEU A 90 12.88 4.30 34.54
C LEU A 90 14.14 4.24 35.40
N PHE A 91 15.27 3.88 34.80
CA PHE A 91 16.56 3.86 35.52
C PHE A 91 16.90 5.25 36.06
N SER A 92 16.74 6.30 35.30
CA SER A 92 16.99 7.67 35.74
C SER A 92 16.08 8.06 36.91
N LEU A 93 14.80 7.68 36.92
CA LEU A 93 13.87 7.93 38.02
C LEU A 93 14.27 7.22 39.29
N VAL A 94 14.74 5.98 39.19
CA VAL A 94 15.12 5.17 40.36
C VAL A 94 16.48 5.59 40.95
N VAL A 95 17.44 5.91 40.07
CA VAL A 95 18.83 6.15 40.51
C VAL A 95 19.07 7.61 40.94
N SER A 96 18.36 8.58 40.34
CA SER A 96 18.60 9.99 40.62
C SER A 96 18.49 10.38 42.08
N PRO A 97 17.57 9.84 42.91
CA PRO A 97 17.51 10.16 44.34
C PRO A 97 18.75 9.71 45.15
N PHE A 98 19.45 8.69 44.67
CA PHE A 98 20.60 8.09 45.38
C PHE A 98 21.96 8.61 44.88
N ALA A 99 22.00 9.07 43.60
CA ALA A 99 23.26 9.40 42.92
C ALA A 99 23.49 10.91 42.76
N LEU A 100 22.47 11.75 42.93
CA LEU A 100 22.55 13.17 42.63
C LEU A 100 22.28 14.04 43.86
N PRO A 101 23.01 15.15 44.04
CA PRO A 101 22.80 16.05 45.18
C PRO A 101 21.70 17.09 44.87
N GLY A 102 20.84 17.37 45.89
CA GLY A 102 19.97 18.55 45.92
C GLY A 102 19.05 18.73 44.72
N TRP A 103 19.10 19.90 44.05
CA TRP A 103 18.23 20.26 42.94
C TRP A 103 18.40 19.40 41.69
N THR A 104 19.53 18.73 41.52
CA THR A 104 19.81 17.82 40.42
C THR A 104 18.93 16.56 40.44
N ILE A 105 18.42 16.18 41.61
CA ILE A 105 17.46 15.08 41.78
C ILE A 105 16.16 15.41 40.99
N ALA A 106 15.64 16.63 41.15
CA ALA A 106 14.43 17.05 40.47
C ALA A 106 14.63 17.08 38.97
N LEU A 107 15.78 17.54 38.47
CA LEU A 107 16.09 17.57 37.04
C LEU A 107 16.25 16.15 36.48
N GLY A 108 16.97 15.27 37.16
CA GLY A 108 17.13 13.86 36.78
C GLY A 108 15.79 13.11 36.73
N GLY A 109 14.95 13.34 37.73
CA GLY A 109 13.61 12.79 37.80
C GLY A 109 12.71 13.29 36.65
N LEU A 110 12.75 14.60 36.33
CA LEU A 110 11.98 15.16 35.22
C LEU A 110 12.41 14.59 33.86
N ILE A 111 13.71 14.51 33.62
CA ILE A 111 14.27 13.91 32.41
C ILE A 111 13.83 12.43 32.29
N GLY A 112 13.97 11.67 33.38
CA GLY A 112 13.55 10.28 33.43
C GLY A 112 12.08 10.09 33.14
N LEU A 113 11.20 10.94 33.66
CA LEU A 113 9.78 10.90 33.39
C LEU A 113 9.45 11.20 31.93
N VAL A 114 10.09 12.20 31.35
CA VAL A 114 9.89 12.54 29.91
C VAL A 114 10.32 11.38 29.01
N LEU A 115 11.49 10.79 29.25
CA LEU A 115 11.98 9.65 28.48
C LEU A 115 11.04 8.43 28.60
N LEU A 116 10.53 8.17 29.79
CA LEU A 116 9.57 7.09 30.03
C LEU A 116 8.26 7.31 29.25
N ILE A 117 7.70 8.51 29.33
CA ILE A 117 6.46 8.84 28.60
C ILE A 117 6.65 8.74 27.09
N VAL A 118 7.75 9.27 26.56
CA VAL A 118 8.08 9.21 25.13
C VAL A 118 8.27 7.77 24.67
N GLY A 119 9.00 6.98 25.44
CA GLY A 119 9.23 5.57 25.19
C GLY A 119 7.92 4.76 25.14
N ILE A 120 7.06 4.88 26.17
CA ILE A 120 5.76 4.20 26.24
C ILE A 120 4.87 4.60 25.06
N ARG A 121 4.76 5.91 24.75
CA ARG A 121 4.00 6.37 23.57
C ARG A 121 4.54 5.81 22.28
N GLY A 122 5.84 5.68 22.13
CA GLY A 122 6.49 5.06 20.98
C GLY A 122 6.12 3.58 20.84
N VAL A 123 6.16 2.81 21.92
CA VAL A 123 5.73 1.40 21.97
C VAL A 123 4.26 1.28 21.54
N ILE A 124 3.37 2.05 22.16
CA ILE A 124 1.93 1.99 21.85
C ILE A 124 1.66 2.32 20.36
N ARG A 125 2.32 3.36 19.82
CA ARG A 125 2.19 3.71 18.39
C ARG A 125 2.66 2.59 17.48
N THR A 126 3.76 1.94 17.81
CA THR A 126 4.32 0.84 17.01
C THR A 126 3.40 -0.37 17.03
N ILE A 127 2.87 -0.74 18.20
CA ILE A 127 1.90 -1.84 18.34
C ILE A 127 0.62 -1.53 17.56
N LYS A 128 0.05 -0.32 17.69
CA LYS A 128 -1.15 0.07 16.94
C LYS A 128 -0.95 0.02 15.43
N LYS A 129 0.21 0.44 14.93
CA LYS A 129 0.55 0.30 13.50
C LYS A 129 0.59 -1.15 13.04
N GLN A 130 1.15 -2.03 13.86
CA GLN A 130 1.25 -3.46 13.55
C GLN A 130 -0.13 -4.13 13.59
N SER A 131 -0.98 -3.78 14.56
CA SER A 131 -2.36 -4.30 14.65
C SER A 131 -3.31 -3.77 13.55
N ALA A 132 -2.92 -2.72 12.85
CA ALA A 132 -3.66 -2.17 11.72
C ALA A 132 -3.22 -2.77 10.37
N MET A 133 -2.22 -3.67 10.36
CA MET A 133 -1.87 -4.42 9.15
C MET A 133 -2.93 -5.49 8.89
N PRO A 134 -3.37 -5.66 7.63
CA PRO A 134 -4.21 -6.77 7.25
C PRO A 134 -3.53 -8.11 7.59
N ASP A 135 -4.33 -9.08 8.00
CA ASP A 135 -3.84 -10.43 8.29
C ASP A 135 -3.33 -11.11 7.00
N ASP A 136 -3.92 -10.77 5.85
CA ASP A 136 -3.48 -11.22 4.53
C ASP A 136 -2.61 -10.13 3.85
N PRO A 137 -1.36 -10.45 3.48
CA PRO A 137 -0.50 -9.56 2.70
C PRO A 137 -1.11 -9.08 1.38
N LEU A 138 -1.91 -9.90 0.73
CA LEU A 138 -2.59 -9.54 -0.51
C LEU A 138 -3.62 -8.44 -0.31
N ASP A 139 -4.32 -8.42 0.84
CA ASP A 139 -5.27 -7.36 1.16
C ASP A 139 -4.58 -6.00 1.30
N ALA A 140 -3.41 -5.95 1.92
CA ALA A 140 -2.61 -4.71 1.98
C ALA A 140 -2.24 -4.18 0.60
N ILE A 141 -1.91 -5.07 -0.34
CA ILE A 141 -1.59 -4.71 -1.72
C ILE A 141 -2.84 -4.25 -2.46
N ARG A 142 -3.98 -4.92 -2.27
CA ARG A 142 -5.27 -4.54 -2.86
C ARG A 142 -5.70 -3.15 -2.42
N ASP A 143 -5.64 -2.87 -1.12
CA ASP A 143 -5.99 -1.56 -0.56
C ASP A 143 -5.07 -0.45 -1.09
N TRP A 144 -3.76 -0.72 -1.13
CA TRP A 144 -2.80 0.20 -1.71
C TRP A 144 -3.07 0.46 -3.20
N ALA A 145 -3.36 -0.60 -3.97
CA ALA A 145 -3.66 -0.48 -5.39
C ALA A 145 -4.98 0.24 -5.64
N ALA A 146 -6.02 -0.04 -4.82
CA ALA A 146 -7.33 0.61 -4.90
C ALA A 146 -7.21 2.12 -4.69
N GLY A 147 -6.50 2.56 -3.66
CA GLY A 147 -6.28 3.99 -3.42
C GLY A 147 -5.56 4.70 -4.58
N ARG A 148 -4.57 4.04 -5.20
CA ARG A 148 -3.88 4.57 -6.37
C ARG A 148 -4.75 4.59 -7.62
N ARG A 149 -5.57 3.56 -7.80
CA ARG A 149 -6.51 3.45 -8.91
C ARG A 149 -7.54 4.55 -8.86
N ASP A 150 -8.16 4.76 -7.71
CA ASP A 150 -9.19 5.79 -7.52
C ASP A 150 -8.61 7.19 -7.76
N ALA A 151 -7.45 7.48 -7.19
CA ALA A 151 -6.75 8.74 -7.43
C ALA A 151 -6.41 8.95 -8.92
N TYR A 152 -5.94 7.90 -9.60
CA TYR A 152 -5.62 7.95 -11.04
C TYR A 152 -6.86 8.24 -11.89
N PHE A 153 -7.97 7.55 -11.65
CA PHE A 153 -9.19 7.74 -12.44
C PHE A 153 -9.83 9.11 -12.20
N ILE A 154 -9.88 9.56 -10.95
CA ILE A 154 -10.40 10.89 -10.61
C ILE A 154 -9.59 11.98 -11.31
N GLU A 155 -8.26 11.90 -11.26
CA GLU A 155 -7.39 12.90 -11.88
C GLU A 155 -7.49 12.86 -13.41
N SER A 156 -7.43 11.64 -14.01
CA SER A 156 -7.53 11.47 -15.47
C SER A 156 -8.89 11.91 -16.00
N TYR A 157 -9.97 11.67 -15.27
CA TYR A 157 -11.31 12.11 -15.63
C TYR A 157 -11.44 13.64 -15.55
N ARG A 158 -10.85 14.28 -14.55
CA ARG A 158 -10.81 15.75 -14.47
C ARG A 158 -10.05 16.36 -15.64
N GLU A 159 -8.92 15.77 -16.02
CA GLU A 159 -8.15 16.22 -17.18
C GLU A 159 -8.97 16.07 -18.47
N SER A 160 -9.69 14.96 -18.64
CA SER A 160 -10.56 14.71 -19.81
C SER A 160 -11.70 15.73 -19.89
N ARG A 161 -12.42 15.95 -18.79
CA ARG A 161 -13.51 16.94 -18.72
C ARG A 161 -13.07 18.39 -18.91
N ALA A 162 -11.81 18.71 -18.61
CA ALA A 162 -11.27 20.03 -18.89
C ALA A 162 -11.08 20.28 -20.39
N ILE A 163 -10.98 19.22 -21.20
CA ILE A 163 -10.86 19.29 -22.66
C ILE A 163 -12.23 19.22 -23.32
N ASP A 164 -13.09 18.29 -22.87
CA ASP A 164 -14.46 18.11 -23.37
C ASP A 164 -15.46 18.02 -22.19
N PRO A 165 -16.19 19.12 -21.89
CA PRO A 165 -17.12 19.17 -20.78
C PRO A 165 -18.36 18.28 -20.92
N ASP A 166 -18.75 17.92 -22.13
CA ASP A 166 -19.95 17.10 -22.42
C ASP A 166 -19.66 15.60 -22.51
N GLU A 167 -18.45 15.22 -22.11
CA GLU A 167 -17.97 13.85 -22.17
C GLU A 167 -18.58 12.96 -21.07
N LEU A 168 -18.48 11.68 -21.30
CA LEU A 168 -18.83 10.48 -20.53
C LEU A 168 -18.92 10.68 -19.01
N THR A 169 -19.78 9.94 -18.36
CA THR A 169 -19.75 9.78 -16.91
C THR A 169 -18.42 9.17 -16.43
N LEU A 170 -18.10 9.32 -15.15
CA LEU A 170 -16.88 8.71 -14.59
C LEU A 170 -16.84 7.19 -14.84
N ASP A 171 -17.98 6.51 -14.69
CA ASP A 171 -18.06 5.05 -14.86
C ASP A 171 -17.80 4.63 -16.33
N GLU A 172 -18.38 5.34 -17.29
CA GLU A 172 -18.13 5.11 -18.72
C GLU A 172 -16.67 5.38 -19.08
N PHE A 173 -16.09 6.45 -18.54
CA PHE A 173 -14.67 6.75 -18.70
C PHE A 173 -13.78 5.62 -18.17
N VAL A 174 -14.06 5.12 -16.96
CA VAL A 174 -13.31 4.02 -16.34
C VAL A 174 -13.43 2.75 -17.18
N GLN A 175 -14.64 2.39 -17.62
CA GLN A 175 -14.86 1.21 -18.46
C GLN A 175 -14.15 1.32 -19.81
N GLY A 176 -14.21 2.47 -20.44
CA GLY A 176 -13.48 2.76 -21.68
C GLY A 176 -11.97 2.60 -21.52
N GLN A 177 -11.41 3.09 -20.44
CA GLN A 177 -9.97 2.94 -20.13
C GLN A 177 -9.58 1.47 -19.90
N ILE A 178 -10.38 0.71 -19.15
CA ILE A 178 -10.15 -0.72 -18.92
C ILE A 178 -10.16 -1.48 -20.26
N THR A 179 -11.15 -1.23 -21.11
CA THR A 179 -11.26 -1.85 -22.43
C THR A 179 -10.03 -1.56 -23.30
N LEU A 180 -9.59 -0.30 -23.35
CA LEU A 180 -8.35 0.09 -24.06
C LEU A 180 -7.11 -0.65 -23.53
N TRP A 181 -7.00 -0.81 -22.23
CA TRP A 181 -5.84 -1.47 -21.63
C TRP A 181 -5.75 -2.97 -21.91
N TRP A 182 -6.88 -3.57 -22.31
CA TRP A 182 -6.94 -4.95 -22.76
C TRP A 182 -6.95 -5.10 -24.30
N GLY A 183 -6.65 -4.02 -25.03
CA GLY A 183 -6.58 -4.01 -26.48
C GLY A 183 -7.94 -4.09 -27.17
N GLY A 184 -9.02 -3.70 -26.47
CA GLY A 184 -10.36 -3.55 -27.03
C GLY A 184 -10.59 -2.16 -27.62
N ASN A 185 -11.71 -2.01 -28.35
CA ASN A 185 -12.17 -0.70 -28.81
C ASN A 185 -13.04 -0.07 -27.70
N PRO A 186 -12.84 1.20 -27.31
CA PRO A 186 -13.65 1.86 -26.29
C PRO A 186 -15.14 2.00 -26.68
N GLU A 187 -15.48 1.87 -27.95
CA GLU A 187 -16.88 1.85 -28.40
C GLU A 187 -17.61 0.55 -27.97
N ASP A 188 -16.88 -0.55 -27.78
CA ASP A 188 -17.45 -1.82 -27.32
C ASP A 188 -17.88 -1.76 -25.85
N ALA A 189 -17.38 -0.78 -25.08
CA ALA A 189 -17.74 -0.58 -23.69
C ALA A 189 -19.08 0.15 -23.47
N LYS A 190 -19.69 0.67 -24.56
CA LYS A 190 -20.96 1.44 -24.51
C LYS A 190 -22.19 0.60 -24.81
N SER A 191 -22.01 -0.68 -25.10
CA SER A 191 -23.10 -1.64 -25.40
C SER A 191 -23.48 -2.42 -24.14
#